data_f7a9d8c8486b615df99ef1d721a6dca1
#
_entry.id   f7a9d8c8486b615df99ef1d721a6dca1
#
_cell.length_a   1.000
_cell.length_b   1.000
_cell.length_c   1.000
_cell.angle_alpha   90.00
_cell.angle_beta   90.00
_cell.angle_gamma   90.00
#
_symmetry.space_group_name_H-M   'P 1'
#
loop_
_entity.id
_entity.type
_entity.pdbx_description
1 polymer ?
#
loop_
_entity_poly.entity_id
_entity_poly.type
_entity_poly.pdbx_seq_one_letter_code
_entity_poly.pdbx_strand_id
1 'polypeptide(L)'
;MLENRVNKEILRKRLMQEPFTRKTISFYRYINIENPKEFRDKLYAEWSALACFGRIYVAREGINAQMSVPEHHLERFLQQLNSITELAGIPIKYAIVDDGKSFYKLTIKVRPKIVADGLDHGTYDLSKVGKHLSAIEFHELAGNPETLVIDMRNHYESEIGRFENAVCPDADTFKDAIRMVVGEFNNQKDRKILLYCTGGIRCEKASAYLLHHGFKDVSQLYGGIIEYAQQIKHLGLTSRFIGKN
;
A
#
# COMPACT_ATOMS: atom_id res chain seq x y z
N MET A 1 -5.24 -28.16 -3.52
CA MET A 1 -4.20 -27.11 -3.43
C MET A 1 -4.49 -26.13 -4.56
N LEU A 2 -4.88 -24.90 -4.23
CA LEU A 2 -5.28 -23.86 -5.19
C LEU A 2 -4.02 -23.15 -5.73
N GLU A 3 -3.29 -23.81 -6.62
CA GLU A 3 -2.07 -23.28 -7.23
C GLU A 3 -2.13 -23.38 -8.75
N ASN A 4 -1.77 -22.28 -9.41
CA ASN A 4 -1.58 -22.29 -10.86
C ASN A 4 -0.16 -22.79 -11.17
N ARG A 5 -0.03 -24.02 -11.68
CA ARG A 5 1.25 -24.66 -12.03
C ARG A 5 1.65 -24.49 -13.50
N VAL A 6 0.90 -23.67 -14.25
CA VAL A 6 1.21 -23.41 -15.67
C VAL A 6 2.48 -22.58 -15.78
N ASN A 7 3.29 -22.88 -16.80
CA ASN A 7 4.52 -22.16 -17.09
C ASN A 7 4.26 -20.65 -17.27
N LYS A 8 5.13 -19.82 -16.68
CA LYS A 8 5.07 -18.35 -16.68
C LYS A 8 4.97 -17.77 -18.11
N GLU A 9 5.71 -18.33 -19.08
CA GLU A 9 5.70 -17.86 -20.46
C GLU A 9 4.36 -18.11 -21.15
N ILE A 10 3.76 -19.28 -20.89
CA ILE A 10 2.41 -19.62 -21.41
C ILE A 10 1.38 -18.65 -20.85
N LEU A 11 1.43 -18.34 -19.53
CA LEU A 11 0.51 -17.41 -18.90
C LEU A 11 0.66 -15.99 -19.46
N ARG A 12 1.90 -15.54 -19.69
CA ARG A 12 2.15 -14.24 -20.32
C ARG A 12 1.66 -14.16 -21.75
N LYS A 13 1.86 -15.21 -22.55
CA LYS A 13 1.33 -15.27 -23.92
C LYS A 13 -0.21 -15.20 -23.93
N ARG A 14 -0.87 -15.93 -23.03
CA ARG A 14 -2.34 -15.87 -22.89
C ARG A 14 -2.82 -14.45 -22.54
N LEU A 15 -2.18 -13.79 -21.56
CA LEU A 15 -2.50 -12.42 -21.19
C LEU A 15 -2.38 -11.44 -22.37
N MET A 16 -1.35 -11.61 -23.22
CA MET A 16 -1.13 -10.74 -24.39
C MET A 16 -2.15 -10.98 -25.51
N GLN A 17 -2.81 -12.13 -25.52
CA GLN A 17 -3.82 -12.51 -26.51
C GLN A 17 -5.26 -12.24 -26.04
N GLU A 18 -5.44 -11.73 -24.80
CA GLU A 18 -6.78 -11.39 -24.32
C GLU A 18 -7.42 -10.28 -25.19
N PRO A 19 -8.68 -10.47 -25.65
CA PRO A 19 -9.37 -9.51 -26.52
C PRO A 19 -9.99 -8.34 -25.74
N PHE A 20 -9.70 -8.20 -24.45
CA PHE A 20 -10.26 -7.20 -23.56
C PHE A 20 -9.17 -6.50 -22.74
N THR A 21 -9.51 -5.33 -22.22
CA THR A 21 -8.66 -4.54 -21.32
C THR A 21 -8.87 -4.93 -19.87
N ARG A 22 -7.88 -4.58 -19.02
CA ARG A 22 -7.91 -4.80 -17.58
C ARG A 22 -7.63 -3.50 -16.85
N LYS A 23 -8.13 -3.36 -15.64
CA LYS A 23 -7.79 -2.28 -14.71
C LYS A 23 -6.88 -2.80 -13.62
N THR A 24 -5.73 -2.15 -13.44
CA THR A 24 -4.86 -2.42 -12.30
C THR A 24 -5.32 -1.61 -11.11
N ILE A 25 -5.60 -2.32 -10.03
CA ILE A 25 -6.10 -1.74 -8.77
C ILE A 25 -5.26 -2.22 -7.60
N SER A 26 -5.27 -1.43 -6.54
CA SER A 26 -4.70 -1.83 -5.25
C SER A 26 -5.57 -1.37 -4.10
N PHE A 27 -5.59 -2.15 -3.03
CA PHE A 27 -6.28 -1.81 -1.79
C PHE A 27 -5.66 -2.58 -0.62
N TYR A 28 -5.83 -2.05 0.57
CA TYR A 28 -5.46 -2.73 1.79
C TYR A 28 -6.40 -2.34 2.93
N ARG A 29 -6.48 -3.20 3.92
CA ARG A 29 -7.16 -2.89 5.19
C ARG A 29 -6.50 -3.65 6.31
N TYR A 30 -6.21 -2.95 7.40
CA TYR A 30 -5.92 -3.56 8.69
C TYR A 30 -7.25 -3.86 9.38
N ILE A 31 -7.55 -5.13 9.57
CA ILE A 31 -8.77 -5.66 10.20
C ILE A 31 -8.50 -7.06 10.72
N ASN A 32 -9.11 -7.43 11.84
CA ASN A 32 -8.96 -8.78 12.34
C ASN A 32 -9.66 -9.80 11.44
N ILE A 33 -8.89 -10.73 10.88
CA ILE A 33 -9.37 -11.88 10.09
C ILE A 33 -9.13 -13.13 10.93
N GLU A 34 -10.19 -13.72 11.46
CA GLU A 34 -10.09 -14.85 12.37
C GLU A 34 -9.49 -16.10 11.72
N ASN A 35 -9.94 -16.42 10.50
CA ASN A 35 -9.45 -17.56 9.73
C ASN A 35 -8.86 -17.14 8.38
N PRO A 36 -7.57 -16.71 8.32
CA PRO A 36 -6.96 -16.26 7.08
C PRO A 36 -6.91 -17.32 5.96
N LYS A 37 -6.91 -18.61 6.29
CA LYS A 37 -6.89 -19.68 5.28
C LYS A 37 -8.24 -19.80 4.57
N GLU A 38 -9.31 -19.85 5.33
CA GLU A 38 -10.67 -19.92 4.79
C GLU A 38 -11.00 -18.66 3.99
N PHE A 39 -10.68 -17.50 4.54
CA PHE A 39 -10.83 -16.21 3.87
C PHE A 39 -10.08 -16.19 2.54
N ARG A 40 -8.81 -16.62 2.52
CA ARG A 40 -8.01 -16.77 1.31
C ARG A 40 -8.68 -17.69 0.28
N ASP A 41 -9.21 -18.83 0.70
CA ASP A 41 -9.81 -19.83 -0.20
C ASP A 41 -11.10 -19.29 -0.81
N LYS A 42 -11.94 -18.61 -0.03
CA LYS A 42 -13.13 -17.89 -0.52
C LYS A 42 -12.75 -16.85 -1.56
N LEU A 43 -11.83 -15.95 -1.26
CA LEU A 43 -11.37 -14.91 -2.21
C LEU A 43 -10.79 -15.52 -3.49
N TYR A 44 -10.04 -16.62 -3.36
CA TYR A 44 -9.46 -17.28 -4.53
C TYR A 44 -10.55 -17.85 -5.44
N ALA A 45 -11.56 -18.52 -4.89
CA ALA A 45 -12.67 -19.07 -5.67
C ALA A 45 -13.46 -17.96 -6.39
N GLU A 46 -13.82 -16.90 -5.66
CA GLU A 46 -14.62 -15.80 -6.20
C GLU A 46 -13.86 -15.00 -7.27
N TRP A 47 -12.60 -14.65 -7.01
CA TRP A 47 -11.83 -13.78 -7.92
C TRP A 47 -11.22 -14.54 -9.10
N SER A 48 -10.97 -15.85 -8.97
CA SER A 48 -10.60 -16.67 -10.12
C SER A 48 -11.75 -16.84 -11.11
N ALA A 49 -13.00 -16.92 -10.61
CA ALA A 49 -14.21 -16.97 -11.45
C ALA A 49 -14.42 -15.68 -12.25
N LEU A 50 -13.90 -14.55 -11.79
CA LEU A 50 -13.90 -13.26 -12.50
C LEU A 50 -12.63 -13.05 -13.35
N ALA A 51 -11.80 -14.08 -13.53
CA ALA A 51 -10.53 -14.02 -14.23
C ALA A 51 -9.60 -12.90 -13.69
N CYS A 52 -9.68 -12.57 -12.40
CA CYS A 52 -8.79 -11.62 -11.75
C CYS A 52 -7.37 -12.20 -11.65
N PHE A 53 -6.36 -11.34 -11.84
CA PHE A 53 -4.97 -11.65 -11.57
C PHE A 53 -4.46 -10.74 -10.48
N GLY A 54 -3.35 -11.11 -9.83
CA GLY A 54 -2.80 -10.26 -8.79
C GLY A 54 -1.92 -10.99 -7.80
N ARG A 55 -1.38 -10.19 -6.88
CA ARG A 55 -0.62 -10.65 -5.71
C ARG A 55 -1.31 -10.12 -4.47
N ILE A 56 -1.88 -11.02 -3.70
CA ILE A 56 -2.65 -10.70 -2.50
C ILE A 56 -2.02 -11.40 -1.29
N TYR A 57 -1.86 -10.68 -0.22
CA TYR A 57 -1.47 -11.20 1.07
C TYR A 57 -2.61 -11.07 2.07
N VAL A 58 -2.93 -12.16 2.74
CA VAL A 58 -3.93 -12.24 3.80
C VAL A 58 -3.22 -12.65 5.08
N ALA A 59 -3.51 -11.98 6.17
CA ALA A 59 -2.99 -12.28 7.49
C ALA A 59 -4.09 -12.07 8.54
N ARG A 60 -3.84 -12.45 9.81
CA ARG A 60 -4.77 -12.11 10.90
C ARG A 60 -4.98 -10.60 11.04
N GLU A 61 -3.97 -9.80 10.71
CA GLU A 61 -4.01 -8.33 10.79
C GLU A 61 -4.70 -7.66 9.59
N GLY A 62 -5.12 -8.42 8.55
CA GLY A 62 -5.81 -7.82 7.40
C GLY A 62 -5.45 -8.39 6.04
N ILE A 63 -5.64 -7.56 5.02
CA ILE A 63 -5.41 -7.85 3.60
C ILE A 63 -4.60 -6.75 2.92
N ASN A 64 -3.73 -7.15 1.98
CA ASN A 64 -3.02 -6.27 1.06
C ASN A 64 -3.09 -6.86 -0.35
N ALA A 65 -3.71 -6.15 -1.27
CA ALA A 65 -4.01 -6.60 -2.62
C ALA A 65 -3.47 -5.64 -3.69
N GLN A 66 -2.82 -6.21 -4.70
CA GLN A 66 -2.49 -5.58 -5.96
C GLN A 66 -3.01 -6.48 -7.06
N MET A 67 -3.92 -5.99 -7.88
CA MET A 67 -4.72 -6.81 -8.78
C MET A 67 -4.88 -6.19 -10.15
N SER A 68 -5.14 -7.06 -11.11
CA SER A 68 -5.59 -6.73 -12.46
C SER A 68 -6.94 -7.41 -12.69
N VAL A 69 -7.97 -6.62 -12.88
CA VAL A 69 -9.37 -7.06 -13.04
C VAL A 69 -9.79 -6.79 -14.48
N PRO A 70 -10.39 -7.78 -15.22
CA PRO A 70 -10.98 -7.53 -16.53
C PRO A 70 -12.01 -6.39 -16.45
N GLU A 71 -11.95 -5.43 -17.36
CA GLU A 71 -12.79 -4.24 -17.29
C GLU A 71 -14.29 -4.57 -17.33
N HIS A 72 -14.68 -5.57 -18.12
CA HIS A 72 -16.06 -6.05 -18.18
C HIS A 72 -16.53 -6.80 -16.92
N HIS A 73 -15.61 -7.18 -16.02
CA HIS A 73 -15.92 -7.79 -14.72
C HIS A 73 -15.74 -6.81 -13.55
N LEU A 74 -15.28 -5.58 -13.78
CA LEU A 74 -14.93 -4.65 -12.73
C LEU A 74 -16.11 -4.34 -11.80
N GLU A 75 -17.28 -4.05 -12.37
CA GLU A 75 -18.48 -3.75 -11.58
C GLU A 75 -18.86 -4.94 -10.69
N ARG A 76 -18.87 -6.15 -11.25
CA ARG A 76 -19.17 -7.37 -10.50
C ARG A 76 -18.13 -7.65 -9.40
N PHE A 77 -16.86 -7.39 -9.70
CA PHE A 77 -15.79 -7.47 -8.69
C PHE A 77 -16.03 -6.49 -7.52
N LEU A 78 -16.39 -5.24 -7.82
CA LEU A 78 -16.69 -4.22 -6.80
C LEU A 78 -17.91 -4.60 -5.94
N GLN A 79 -18.96 -5.16 -6.55
CA GLN A 79 -20.14 -5.67 -5.84
C GLN A 79 -19.75 -6.82 -4.91
N GLN A 80 -18.98 -7.80 -5.37
CA GLN A 80 -18.49 -8.89 -4.53
C GLN A 80 -17.61 -8.38 -3.39
N LEU A 81 -16.67 -7.46 -3.67
CA LEU A 81 -15.80 -6.87 -2.66
C LEU A 81 -16.61 -6.20 -1.55
N ASN A 82 -17.66 -5.45 -1.92
CA ASN A 82 -18.55 -4.79 -0.97
C ASN A 82 -19.50 -5.75 -0.22
N SER A 83 -19.77 -6.93 -0.75
CA SER A 83 -20.56 -7.95 -0.07
C SER A 83 -19.80 -8.70 1.03
N ILE A 84 -18.48 -8.61 1.04
CA ILE A 84 -17.62 -9.20 2.06
C ILE A 84 -17.51 -8.21 3.23
N THR A 85 -18.03 -8.56 4.38
CA THR A 85 -18.13 -7.68 5.56
C THR A 85 -16.80 -7.03 5.91
N GLU A 86 -15.70 -7.79 5.86
CA GLU A 86 -14.35 -7.33 6.17
C GLU A 86 -13.82 -6.32 5.15
N LEU A 87 -14.37 -6.32 3.93
CA LEU A 87 -13.89 -5.52 2.80
C LEU A 87 -14.87 -4.43 2.35
N ALA A 88 -16.09 -4.42 2.89
CA ALA A 88 -17.11 -3.44 2.51
C ALA A 88 -16.61 -1.99 2.66
N GLY A 89 -16.78 -1.18 1.62
CA GLY A 89 -16.33 0.22 1.60
C GLY A 89 -14.80 0.40 1.65
N ILE A 90 -14.00 -0.61 1.29
CA ILE A 90 -12.54 -0.46 1.24
C ILE A 90 -12.14 0.51 0.13
N PRO A 91 -11.26 1.50 0.41
CA PRO A 91 -10.77 2.42 -0.62
C PRO A 91 -9.96 1.69 -1.68
N ILE A 92 -10.33 1.86 -2.94
CA ILE A 92 -9.62 1.28 -4.08
C ILE A 92 -8.81 2.35 -4.79
N LYS A 93 -7.56 2.06 -5.08
CA LYS A 93 -6.67 2.89 -5.86
C LYS A 93 -6.49 2.30 -7.24
N TYR A 94 -6.62 3.13 -8.25
CA TYR A 94 -6.41 2.76 -9.64
C TYR A 94 -5.01 3.20 -10.07
N ALA A 95 -4.34 2.39 -10.89
CA ALA A 95 -3.06 2.78 -11.49
C ALA A 95 -3.23 4.00 -12.39
N ILE A 96 -2.26 4.91 -12.38
CA ILE A 96 -2.30 6.17 -13.14
C ILE A 96 -1.99 5.92 -14.61
N VAL A 97 -0.98 5.10 -14.87
CA VAL A 97 -0.61 4.63 -16.22
C VAL A 97 -0.67 3.12 -16.18
N ASP A 98 -1.61 2.54 -16.93
CA ASP A 98 -1.94 1.12 -16.80
C ASP A 98 -2.20 0.49 -18.17
N ASP A 99 -1.42 -0.53 -18.50
CA ASP A 99 -1.69 -1.44 -19.62
C ASP A 99 -2.50 -2.67 -19.20
N GLY A 100 -2.86 -2.79 -17.93
CA GLY A 100 -3.58 -3.90 -17.33
C GLY A 100 -2.81 -5.22 -17.27
N LYS A 101 -1.54 -5.24 -17.69
CA LYS A 101 -0.75 -6.46 -17.90
C LYS A 101 0.30 -6.72 -16.83
N SER A 102 0.23 -6.02 -15.69
CA SER A 102 1.16 -6.15 -14.57
C SER A 102 1.13 -7.54 -13.91
N PHE A 103 0.00 -8.25 -14.02
CA PHE A 103 -0.17 -9.58 -13.43
C PHE A 103 -0.70 -10.57 -14.46
N TYR A 104 -0.18 -11.79 -14.45
CA TYR A 104 -0.56 -12.88 -15.39
C TYR A 104 -1.17 -14.11 -14.69
N LYS A 105 -1.34 -14.05 -13.36
CA LYS A 105 -2.03 -15.08 -12.56
C LYS A 105 -2.54 -14.51 -11.25
N LEU A 106 -3.55 -15.16 -10.69
CA LEU A 106 -4.00 -14.89 -9.33
C LEU A 106 -3.12 -15.63 -8.32
N THR A 107 -2.59 -14.92 -7.35
CA THR A 107 -1.79 -15.46 -6.26
C THR A 107 -2.28 -14.86 -4.94
N ILE A 108 -2.93 -15.65 -4.10
CA ILE A 108 -3.35 -15.24 -2.76
C ILE A 108 -2.59 -16.10 -1.74
N LYS A 109 -1.79 -15.44 -0.89
CA LYS A 109 -0.95 -16.13 0.10
C LYS A 109 -1.34 -15.71 1.51
N VAL A 110 -1.51 -16.70 2.38
CA VAL A 110 -1.56 -16.43 3.82
C VAL A 110 -0.14 -16.15 4.31
N ARG A 111 0.01 -15.06 5.07
CA ARG A 111 1.27 -14.60 5.63
C ARG A 111 1.09 -14.30 7.12
N PRO A 112 2.17 -14.28 7.92
CA PRO A 112 2.11 -13.82 9.31
C PRO A 112 1.61 -12.36 9.39
N LYS A 113 2.05 -11.51 8.46
CA LYS A 113 1.70 -10.08 8.35
C LYS A 113 1.46 -9.68 6.90
N ILE A 114 0.60 -8.66 6.68
CA ILE A 114 0.36 -8.12 5.33
C ILE A 114 1.48 -7.18 4.86
N VAL A 115 2.25 -6.62 5.80
CA VAL A 115 3.52 -5.93 5.60
C VAL A 115 4.51 -6.42 6.64
N ALA A 116 5.66 -6.91 6.21
CA ALA A 116 6.69 -7.41 7.10
C ALA A 116 7.45 -6.24 7.76
N ASP A 117 7.20 -6.00 9.04
CA ASP A 117 7.86 -4.99 9.87
C ASP A 117 8.97 -5.57 10.77
N GLY A 118 9.09 -6.90 10.80
CA GLY A 118 10.08 -7.61 11.61
C GLY A 118 9.90 -7.45 13.13
N LEU A 119 8.72 -7.02 13.57
CA LEU A 119 8.37 -6.85 14.98
C LEU A 119 7.44 -7.98 15.42
N ASP A 120 7.38 -8.27 16.71
CA ASP A 120 6.45 -9.26 17.25
C ASP A 120 5.00 -8.72 17.24
N HIS A 121 4.02 -9.62 17.26
CA HIS A 121 2.63 -9.23 17.41
C HIS A 121 2.42 -8.54 18.77
N GLY A 122 1.69 -7.42 18.78
CA GLY A 122 1.40 -6.67 19.99
C GLY A 122 2.51 -5.74 20.47
N THR A 123 3.60 -5.59 19.71
CA THR A 123 4.67 -4.62 20.03
C THR A 123 4.12 -3.19 20.07
N TYR A 124 3.13 -2.87 19.25
CA TYR A 124 2.48 -1.58 19.18
C TYR A 124 1.01 -1.74 18.77
N ASP A 125 0.23 -0.70 19.01
CA ASP A 125 -1.23 -0.70 18.78
C ASP A 125 -1.56 -0.08 17.42
N LEU A 126 -1.96 -0.89 16.44
CA LEU A 126 -2.37 -0.45 15.11
C LEU A 126 -3.69 0.34 15.08
N SER A 127 -4.42 0.43 16.20
CA SER A 127 -5.56 1.34 16.31
C SER A 127 -5.15 2.79 16.55
N LYS A 128 -3.88 3.01 16.97
CA LYS A 128 -3.29 4.32 17.26
C LYS A 128 -2.29 4.68 16.16
N VAL A 129 -2.78 5.12 15.04
CA VAL A 129 -1.96 5.57 13.90
C VAL A 129 -1.82 7.09 13.86
N GLY A 130 -0.84 7.58 13.11
CA GLY A 130 -0.68 9.01 12.86
C GLY A 130 -1.87 9.60 12.10
N LYS A 131 -2.05 10.93 12.23
CA LYS A 131 -3.13 11.63 11.52
C LYS A 131 -3.00 11.44 10.01
N HIS A 132 -4.08 11.00 9.35
CA HIS A 132 -4.14 10.94 7.89
C HIS A 132 -4.33 12.36 7.34
N LEU A 133 -3.45 12.76 6.44
CA LEU A 133 -3.51 14.04 5.73
C LEU A 133 -3.94 13.81 4.28
N SER A 134 -4.81 14.67 3.78
CA SER A 134 -5.07 14.77 2.35
C SER A 134 -3.83 15.16 1.57
N ALA A 135 -3.84 15.00 0.25
CA ALA A 135 -2.72 15.42 -0.60
C ALA A 135 -2.41 16.91 -0.47
N ILE A 136 -3.44 17.76 -0.29
CA ILE A 136 -3.29 19.21 -0.13
C ILE A 136 -2.64 19.54 1.22
N GLU A 137 -3.17 19.02 2.33
CA GLU A 137 -2.60 19.23 3.66
C GLU A 137 -1.14 18.76 3.72
N PHE A 138 -0.86 17.59 3.15
CA PHE A 138 0.51 17.07 3.08
C PHE A 138 1.42 17.97 2.23
N HIS A 139 0.93 18.43 1.07
CA HIS A 139 1.66 19.31 0.15
C HIS A 139 2.08 20.60 0.83
N GLU A 140 1.17 21.24 1.57
CA GLU A 140 1.42 22.48 2.30
C GLU A 140 2.45 22.26 3.43
N LEU A 141 2.21 21.26 4.26
CA LEU A 141 3.08 20.96 5.40
C LEU A 141 4.48 20.49 4.98
N ALA A 142 4.60 19.73 3.90
CA ALA A 142 5.88 19.27 3.36
C ALA A 142 6.75 20.41 2.83
N GLY A 143 6.17 21.59 2.58
CA GLY A 143 6.91 22.80 2.20
C GLY A 143 7.53 23.55 3.39
N ASN A 144 7.16 23.22 4.63
CA ASN A 144 7.69 23.85 5.82
C ASN A 144 9.04 23.21 6.21
N PRO A 145 10.15 23.98 6.30
CA PRO A 145 11.48 23.45 6.65
C PRO A 145 11.57 22.85 8.05
N GLU A 146 10.69 23.24 8.97
CA GLU A 146 10.62 22.67 10.31
C GLU A 146 9.96 21.28 10.33
N THR A 147 9.26 20.90 9.28
CA THR A 147 8.60 19.61 9.17
C THR A 147 9.58 18.54 8.68
N LEU A 148 9.60 17.42 9.34
CA LEU A 148 10.40 16.26 8.94
C LEU A 148 9.57 15.35 8.03
N VAL A 149 9.88 15.33 6.75
CA VAL A 149 9.25 14.43 5.76
C VAL A 149 10.09 13.17 5.63
N ILE A 150 9.50 11.99 5.85
CA ILE A 150 10.23 10.71 5.84
C ILE A 150 9.61 9.74 4.83
N ASP A 151 10.46 9.19 3.97
CA ASP A 151 10.11 8.13 3.03
C ASP A 151 10.17 6.77 3.72
N MET A 152 9.02 6.10 3.86
CA MET A 152 8.93 4.76 4.44
C MET A 152 9.00 3.64 3.39
N ARG A 153 9.46 3.94 2.19
CA ARG A 153 9.74 2.96 1.15
C ARG A 153 11.15 2.37 1.32
N ASN A 154 11.44 1.36 0.53
CA ASN A 154 12.80 0.84 0.44
C ASN A 154 13.71 1.85 -0.27
N HIS A 155 15.00 1.85 0.03
CA HIS A 155 15.98 2.79 -0.50
C HIS A 155 15.93 2.92 -2.04
N TYR A 156 15.91 1.80 -2.76
CA TYR A 156 15.86 1.80 -4.22
C TYR A 156 14.60 2.49 -4.83
N GLU A 157 13.50 2.58 -4.08
CA GLU A 157 12.30 3.32 -4.51
C GLU A 157 12.53 4.84 -4.41
N SER A 158 13.27 5.30 -3.41
CA SER A 158 13.57 6.72 -3.21
C SER A 158 14.60 7.27 -4.22
N GLU A 159 15.46 6.40 -4.76
CA GLU A 159 16.41 6.77 -5.84
C GLU A 159 15.68 7.16 -7.13
N ILE A 160 14.55 6.51 -7.42
CA ILE A 160 13.75 6.78 -8.62
C ILE A 160 12.98 8.10 -8.48
N GLY A 161 12.47 8.38 -7.29
CA GLY A 161 11.76 9.62 -6.99
C GLY A 161 11.41 9.73 -5.51
N ARG A 162 11.31 10.97 -4.99
CA ARG A 162 11.01 11.27 -3.59
C ARG A 162 10.43 12.67 -3.42
N PHE A 163 9.85 12.97 -2.29
CA PHE A 163 9.50 14.35 -1.96
C PHE A 163 10.76 15.21 -1.75
N GLU A 164 10.66 16.49 -2.10
CA GLU A 164 11.70 17.47 -1.83
C GLU A 164 12.05 17.46 -0.33
N ASN A 165 13.34 17.48 -0.01
CA ASN A 165 13.86 17.48 1.36
C ASN A 165 13.43 16.28 2.22
N ALA A 166 12.92 15.19 1.61
CA ALA A 166 12.58 14.00 2.36
C ALA A 166 13.83 13.28 2.88
N VAL A 167 13.77 12.85 4.13
CA VAL A 167 14.71 11.88 4.68
C VAL A 167 14.33 10.51 4.10
N CYS A 168 15.29 9.87 3.48
CA CYS A 168 15.16 8.55 2.88
C CYS A 168 16.10 7.60 3.65
N PRO A 169 15.60 6.79 4.59
CA PRO A 169 16.42 5.83 5.30
C PRO A 169 17.16 4.90 4.32
N ASP A 170 18.46 4.73 4.52
CA ASP A 170 19.28 3.81 3.72
C ASP A 170 19.03 2.37 4.16
N ALA A 171 17.86 1.86 3.80
CA ALA A 171 17.37 0.56 4.23
C ALA A 171 16.73 -0.21 3.07
N ASP A 172 17.16 -1.46 2.89
CA ASP A 172 16.61 -2.37 1.88
C ASP A 172 15.25 -2.94 2.27
N THR A 173 14.90 -2.87 3.55
CA THR A 173 13.64 -3.41 4.07
C THR A 173 12.89 -2.40 4.93
N PHE A 174 11.57 -2.50 4.91
CA PHE A 174 10.71 -1.69 5.79
C PHE A 174 11.02 -1.91 7.29
N LYS A 175 11.40 -3.15 7.65
CA LYS A 175 11.83 -3.50 9.01
C LYS A 175 13.01 -2.64 9.48
N ASP A 176 14.00 -2.49 8.62
CA ASP A 176 15.21 -1.73 8.96
C ASP A 176 14.92 -0.23 8.93
N ALA A 177 14.18 0.25 7.93
CA ALA A 177 13.76 1.65 7.83
C ALA A 177 13.04 2.15 9.08
N ILE A 178 12.06 1.40 9.59
CA ILE A 178 11.29 1.82 10.78
C ILE A 178 12.15 1.91 12.05
N ARG A 179 13.16 1.03 12.19
CA ARG A 179 14.10 1.05 13.32
C ARG A 179 15.09 2.19 13.21
N MET A 180 15.62 2.44 12.00
CA MET A 180 16.52 3.56 11.74
C MET A 180 15.86 4.89 12.06
N VAL A 181 14.63 5.11 11.62
CA VAL A 181 13.87 6.34 11.89
C VAL A 181 13.71 6.58 13.40
N VAL A 182 13.31 5.56 14.16
CA VAL A 182 13.18 5.69 15.61
C VAL A 182 14.52 5.99 16.28
N GLY A 183 15.59 5.33 15.86
CA GLY A 183 16.95 5.57 16.42
C GLY A 183 17.47 6.97 16.10
N GLU A 184 17.41 7.38 14.85
CA GLU A 184 17.96 8.65 14.36
C GLU A 184 17.24 9.86 14.96
N PHE A 185 15.90 9.79 15.06
CA PHE A 185 15.09 10.93 15.53
C PHE A 185 14.64 10.82 16.97
N ASN A 186 15.23 9.92 17.78
CA ASN A 186 14.85 9.70 19.17
C ASN A 186 14.89 10.99 20.04
N ASN A 187 15.76 11.92 19.71
CA ASN A 187 15.89 13.21 20.41
C ASN A 187 15.01 14.34 19.83
N GLN A 188 14.16 14.03 18.85
CA GLN A 188 13.32 15.00 18.12
C GLN A 188 11.82 14.64 18.19
N LYS A 189 11.38 14.05 19.31
CA LYS A 189 10.02 13.49 19.45
C LYS A 189 8.90 14.53 19.42
N ASP A 190 9.22 15.79 19.66
CA ASP A 190 8.26 16.91 19.59
C ASP A 190 8.15 17.52 18.18
N ARG A 191 9.04 17.12 17.27
CA ARG A 191 9.05 17.63 15.90
C ARG A 191 7.88 17.04 15.11
N LYS A 192 7.27 17.87 14.23
CA LYS A 192 6.25 17.40 13.29
C LYS A 192 6.86 16.44 12.26
N ILE A 193 6.31 15.25 12.18
CA ILE A 193 6.74 14.20 11.25
C ILE A 193 5.62 13.90 10.24
N LEU A 194 5.99 13.91 8.97
CA LEU A 194 5.14 13.47 7.86
C LEU A 194 5.71 12.21 7.24
N LEU A 195 4.93 11.13 7.27
CA LEU A 195 5.30 9.85 6.68
C LEU A 195 4.61 9.66 5.33
N TYR A 196 5.33 9.10 4.37
CA TYR A 196 4.73 8.65 3.13
C TYR A 196 5.31 7.33 2.65
N CYS A 197 4.54 6.62 1.83
CA CYS A 197 5.00 5.49 1.02
C CYS A 197 4.18 5.44 -0.28
N THR A 198 4.32 4.39 -1.07
CA THR A 198 3.65 4.29 -2.38
C THR A 198 2.12 4.36 -2.25
N GLY A 199 1.52 3.57 -1.37
CA GLY A 199 0.06 3.45 -1.24
C GLY A 199 -0.50 3.66 0.17
N GLY A 200 0.32 4.03 1.16
CA GLY A 200 -0.10 4.31 2.55
C GLY A 200 0.08 3.14 3.52
N ILE A 201 0.06 1.89 3.07
CA ILE A 201 0.04 0.70 3.94
C ILE A 201 1.22 0.61 4.93
N ARG A 202 2.44 0.98 4.50
CA ARG A 202 3.63 0.99 5.37
C ARG A 202 3.54 2.08 6.43
N CYS A 203 2.93 3.22 6.08
CA CYS A 203 2.79 4.36 6.98
C CYS A 203 1.85 4.08 8.16
N GLU A 204 0.83 3.23 7.99
CA GLU A 204 -0.02 2.81 9.12
C GLU A 204 0.83 2.19 10.24
N LYS A 205 1.70 1.26 9.88
CA LYS A 205 2.60 0.61 10.85
C LYS A 205 3.68 1.55 11.37
N ALA A 206 4.29 2.33 10.47
CA ALA A 206 5.36 3.26 10.84
C ALA A 206 4.86 4.33 11.82
N SER A 207 3.70 4.94 11.55
CA SER A 207 3.15 5.97 12.42
C SER A 207 2.73 5.40 13.80
N ALA A 208 2.10 4.22 13.83
CA ALA A 208 1.76 3.55 15.08
C ALA A 208 3.01 3.23 15.92
N TYR A 209 4.07 2.76 15.27
CA TYR A 209 5.33 2.45 15.94
C TYR A 209 6.05 3.69 16.47
N LEU A 210 6.07 4.78 15.70
CA LEU A 210 6.62 6.06 16.14
C LEU A 210 5.85 6.61 17.35
N LEU A 211 4.50 6.61 17.31
CA LEU A 211 3.66 7.02 18.44
C LEU A 211 3.92 6.14 19.68
N HIS A 212 4.09 4.83 19.51
CA HIS A 212 4.47 3.91 20.59
C HIS A 212 5.82 4.29 21.23
N HIS A 213 6.76 4.78 20.43
CA HIS A 213 8.06 5.27 20.90
C HIS A 213 8.04 6.70 21.42
N GLY A 214 6.88 7.32 21.58
CA GLY A 214 6.69 8.62 22.23
C GLY A 214 6.88 9.83 21.31
N PHE A 215 6.90 9.65 19.98
CA PHE A 215 6.79 10.76 19.05
C PHE A 215 5.37 11.36 19.13
N LYS A 216 5.26 12.69 19.19
CA LYS A 216 4.00 13.35 19.56
C LYS A 216 3.18 13.84 18.37
N ASP A 217 3.81 14.32 17.32
CA ASP A 217 3.16 14.91 16.14
C ASP A 217 3.51 14.11 14.87
N VAL A 218 2.85 12.98 14.71
CA VAL A 218 3.04 12.06 13.56
C VAL A 218 1.82 12.09 12.66
N SER A 219 2.05 12.43 11.41
CA SER A 219 1.02 12.41 10.36
C SER A 219 1.49 11.57 9.17
N GLN A 220 0.55 11.14 8.33
CA GLN A 220 0.83 10.30 7.18
C GLN A 220 0.00 10.70 5.97
N LEU A 221 0.58 10.55 4.78
CA LEU A 221 -0.08 10.84 3.53
C LEU A 221 -1.17 9.80 3.24
N TYR A 222 -2.44 10.22 3.28
CA TYR A 222 -3.55 9.34 2.92
C TYR A 222 -3.42 8.88 1.46
N GLY A 223 -3.56 7.59 1.24
CA GLY A 223 -3.46 7.02 -0.10
C GLY A 223 -2.04 6.96 -0.69
N GLY A 224 -1.05 7.56 -0.02
CA GLY A 224 0.35 7.56 -0.44
C GLY A 224 0.60 8.40 -1.70
N ILE A 225 1.78 8.19 -2.33
CA ILE A 225 2.20 8.94 -3.52
C ILE A 225 1.21 8.80 -4.67
N ILE A 226 0.56 7.65 -4.81
CA ILE A 226 -0.42 7.39 -5.88
C ILE A 226 -1.56 8.40 -5.79
N GLU A 227 -2.17 8.54 -4.62
CA GLU A 227 -3.28 9.47 -4.39
C GLU A 227 -2.81 10.92 -4.50
N TYR A 228 -1.65 11.24 -3.93
CA TYR A 228 -1.03 12.56 -4.03
C TYR A 228 -0.84 13.00 -5.48
N ALA A 229 -0.24 12.15 -6.32
CA ALA A 229 0.03 12.48 -7.71
C ALA A 229 -1.26 12.76 -8.52
N GLN A 230 -2.33 11.99 -8.25
CA GLN A 230 -3.63 12.19 -8.89
C GLN A 230 -4.26 13.52 -8.48
N GLN A 231 -4.31 13.79 -7.17
CA GLN A 231 -4.94 15.00 -6.64
C GLN A 231 -4.19 16.29 -7.02
N ILE A 232 -2.85 16.30 -6.89
CA ILE A 232 -2.03 17.45 -7.25
C ILE A 232 -2.14 17.78 -8.75
N LYS A 233 -2.14 16.75 -9.60
CA LYS A 233 -2.37 16.90 -11.04
C LYS A 233 -3.76 17.47 -11.34
N HIS A 234 -4.80 16.95 -10.70
CA HIS A 234 -6.18 17.43 -10.87
C HIS A 234 -6.34 18.90 -10.49
N LEU A 235 -5.65 19.34 -9.45
CA LEU A 235 -5.67 20.71 -8.94
C LEU A 235 -4.75 21.66 -9.71
N GLY A 236 -3.96 21.16 -10.67
CA GLY A 236 -3.00 21.97 -11.43
C GLY A 236 -1.83 22.50 -10.59
N LEU A 237 -1.54 21.89 -9.45
CA LEU A 237 -0.44 22.31 -8.59
C LEU A 237 0.89 21.69 -9.05
N THR A 238 1.99 22.41 -8.79
CA THR A 238 3.33 21.89 -9.01
C THR A 238 3.64 20.83 -7.94
N SER A 239 3.99 19.62 -8.38
CA SER A 239 4.31 18.52 -7.45
C SER A 239 5.58 18.81 -6.65
N ARG A 240 5.57 18.52 -5.35
CA ARG A 240 6.77 18.44 -4.52
C ARG A 240 7.45 17.07 -4.58
N PHE A 241 6.80 16.10 -5.21
CA PHE A 241 7.42 14.81 -5.48
C PHE A 241 8.24 14.93 -6.77
N ILE A 242 9.54 14.72 -6.68
CA ILE A 242 10.51 14.79 -7.77
C ILE A 242 10.90 13.39 -8.24
N GLY A 243 11.09 13.23 -9.55
CA GLY A 243 11.40 11.93 -10.17
C GLY A 243 10.15 11.19 -10.63
N LYS A 244 10.22 9.86 -10.65
CA LYS A 244 9.14 8.94 -11.09
C LYS A 244 8.63 8.10 -9.92
N ASN A 245 7.37 7.70 -9.99
CA ASN A 245 6.75 6.75 -9.06
C ASN A 245 6.28 5.51 -9.82
#